data_cec97ccb4ecd020a78d8e483aff25454
#
_entry.id   cec97ccb4ecd020a78d8e483aff25454
#
_cell.length_a   1.000
_cell.length_b   1.000
_cell.length_c   1.000
_cell.angle_alpha   90.00
_cell.angle_beta   90.00
_cell.angle_gamma   90.00
#
_symmetry.space_group_name_H-M   'P 1'
#
loop_
_entity.id
_entity.type
_entity.pdbx_description
1 polymer ?
#
loop_
_entity_poly.entity_id
_entity_poly.type
_entity_poly.pdbx_seq_one_letter_code
_entity_poly.pdbx_strand_id
1 'polypeptide(L)'
;MINYLKGKILFSNSEYISVVVNNVGYKVEIVAGRIYNKGDEIDIYIFTHVREDSFRLFGFDSQNELNLFEKLLSVSGVGPKSALALL
;
A
#
# COMPACT_ATOMS: atom_id res chain seq x y z
N MET A 1 12.61 6.08 4.31
CA MET A 1 11.59 5.16 3.74
C MET A 1 10.25 5.41 4.36
N ILE A 2 9.21 5.46 3.54
CA ILE A 2 7.84 5.58 4.03
C ILE A 2 7.38 4.19 4.47
N ASN A 3 7.01 4.05 5.74
CA ASN A 3 6.53 2.78 6.30
C ASN A 3 5.16 2.89 6.97
N TYR A 4 4.59 4.08 7.03
CA TYR A 4 3.32 4.31 7.67
C TYR A 4 2.76 5.67 7.24
N LEU A 5 1.45 5.72 6.99
CA LEU A 5 0.74 6.97 6.68
C LEU A 5 -0.54 7.03 7.49
N LYS A 6 -0.85 8.22 7.97
CA LYS A 6 -2.14 8.51 8.60
C LYS A 6 -2.72 9.77 7.98
N GLY A 7 -3.91 9.65 7.43
CA GLY A 7 -4.54 10.77 6.76
C GLY A 7 -5.94 10.45 6.29
N LYS A 8 -6.43 11.23 5.34
CA LYS A 8 -7.76 11.10 4.75
C LYS A 8 -7.69 10.52 3.35
N ILE A 9 -8.66 9.67 3.03
CA ILE A 9 -8.76 9.11 1.68
C ILE A 9 -9.37 10.16 0.76
N LEU A 10 -8.61 10.56 -0.24
CA LEU A 10 -9.04 11.49 -1.28
C LEU A 10 -9.74 10.76 -2.41
N PHE A 11 -9.27 9.57 -2.74
CA PHE A 11 -9.74 8.77 -3.87
C PHE A 11 -9.48 7.30 -3.59
N SER A 12 -10.37 6.43 -4.07
CA SER A 12 -10.16 4.99 -3.98
C SER A 12 -10.74 4.27 -5.19
N ASN A 13 -10.09 3.17 -5.58
CA ASN A 13 -10.62 2.21 -6.53
C ASN A 13 -10.17 0.81 -6.10
N SER A 14 -10.36 -0.19 -6.96
CA SER A 14 -10.03 -1.57 -6.62
C SER A 14 -8.53 -1.86 -6.54
N GLU A 15 -7.69 -0.96 -7.03
CA GLU A 15 -6.25 -1.18 -7.14
C GLU A 15 -5.43 -0.29 -6.22
N TYR A 16 -5.88 0.94 -5.99
CA TYR A 16 -5.14 1.86 -5.14
C TYR A 16 -6.04 2.88 -4.46
N ILE A 17 -5.48 3.52 -3.44
CA ILE A 17 -6.10 4.65 -2.76
C ILE A 17 -5.13 5.83 -2.83
N SER A 18 -5.67 7.04 -2.73
CA SER A 18 -4.89 8.25 -2.53
C SER A 18 -5.13 8.73 -1.11
N VAL A 19 -4.07 8.78 -0.31
CA VAL A 19 -4.14 9.22 1.10
C VAL A 19 -3.50 10.59 1.21
N VAL A 20 -4.25 11.56 1.73
CA VAL A 20 -3.74 12.91 1.92
C VAL A 20 -3.21 13.08 3.32
N VAL A 21 -1.94 13.45 3.41
CA VAL A 21 -1.25 13.75 4.67
C VAL A 21 -0.59 15.11 4.51
N ASN A 22 -0.98 16.07 5.33
CA ASN A 22 -0.44 17.44 5.28
C ASN A 22 -0.44 18.03 3.87
N ASN A 23 -1.59 17.93 3.19
CA ASN A 23 -1.80 18.45 1.83
C ASN A 23 -1.01 17.74 0.73
N VAL A 24 -0.40 16.60 1.02
CA VAL A 24 0.28 15.77 0.03
C VAL A 24 -0.51 14.49 -0.17
N GLY A 25 -0.83 14.17 -1.43
CA GLY A 25 -1.50 12.93 -1.78
C GLY A 25 -0.49 11.83 -2.07
N TYR A 26 -0.62 10.71 -1.37
CA TYR A 26 0.19 9.52 -1.60
C TYR A 26 -0.65 8.46 -2.29
N LYS A 27 -0.19 7.99 -3.45
CA LYS A 27 -0.82 6.87 -4.14
C LYS A 27 -0.33 5.58 -3.50
N VAL A 28 -1.24 4.80 -2.96
CA VAL A 28 -0.94 3.56 -2.24
C VAL A 28 -1.67 2.41 -2.91
N GLU A 29 -0.94 1.44 -3.41
CA GLU A 29 -1.52 0.23 -3.99
C GLU A 29 -1.98 -0.69 -2.86
N ILE A 30 -3.16 -1.28 -3.03
CA ILE A 30 -3.83 -2.06 -1.98
C ILE A 30 -4.14 -3.46 -2.46
N VAL A 31 -4.46 -4.35 -1.52
CA VAL A 31 -4.95 -5.68 -1.82
C VAL A 31 -6.31 -5.56 -2.50
N ALA A 32 -6.47 -6.22 -3.64
CA ALA A 32 -7.72 -6.17 -4.40
C ALA A 32 -8.90 -6.68 -3.57
N GLY A 33 -10.05 -6.03 -3.72
CA GLY A 33 -11.27 -6.41 -3.02
C GLY A 33 -11.47 -5.73 -1.67
N ARG A 34 -10.47 -5.04 -1.16
CA ARG A 34 -10.64 -4.24 0.07
C ARG A 34 -11.29 -2.92 -0.28
N ILE A 35 -12.20 -2.48 0.61
CA ILE A 35 -12.99 -1.28 0.39
C ILE A 35 -12.52 -0.18 1.33
N TYR A 36 -12.13 0.95 0.73
CA TYR A 36 -11.76 2.16 1.45
C TYR A 36 -12.60 3.30 0.88
N ASN A 37 -13.20 4.10 1.75
CA ASN A 37 -14.17 5.12 1.33
C ASN A 37 -13.56 6.51 1.33
N LYS A 38 -13.83 7.26 0.26
CA LYS A 38 -13.43 8.67 0.17
C LYS A 38 -13.92 9.44 1.39
N GLY A 39 -13.03 10.23 1.98
CA GLY A 39 -13.33 11.06 3.14
C GLY A 39 -13.05 10.40 4.49
N ASP A 40 -12.87 9.08 4.51
CA ASP A 40 -12.56 8.39 5.76
C ASP A 40 -11.14 8.65 6.21
N GLU A 41 -10.96 8.70 7.53
CA GLU A 41 -9.63 8.68 8.13
C GLU A 41 -9.06 7.27 8.04
N ILE A 42 -7.79 7.18 7.74
CA ILE A 42 -7.10 5.90 7.65
C ILE A 42 -5.70 6.01 8.25
N ASP A 43 -5.26 4.94 8.88
CA ASP A 43 -3.85 4.69 9.13
C ASP A 43 -3.46 3.40 8.45
N ILE A 44 -2.36 3.42 7.72
CA ILE A 44 -2.00 2.32 6.85
C ILE A 44 -0.50 2.06 6.91
N TYR A 45 -0.13 0.79 6.93
CA TYR A 45 1.25 0.32 6.99
C TYR A 45 1.79 0.17 5.57
N ILE A 46 2.95 0.76 5.32
CA ILE A 46 3.44 0.96 3.95
C ILE A 46 4.72 0.18 3.70
N PHE A 47 4.77 -0.50 2.58
CA PHE A 47 6.00 -0.98 1.99
C PHE A 47 6.39 -0.05 0.84
N THR A 48 7.58 0.54 0.93
CA THR A 48 8.11 1.40 -0.14
C THR A 48 8.99 0.57 -1.05
N HIS A 49 8.60 0.49 -2.32
CA HIS A 49 9.33 -0.27 -3.34
C HIS A 49 9.98 0.71 -4.30
N VAL A 50 11.30 0.83 -4.20
CA VAL A 50 12.09 1.74 -5.02
C VAL A 50 12.89 0.94 -6.03
N ARG A 51 12.74 1.30 -7.28
CA ARG A 51 13.53 0.79 -8.40
C ARG A 51 14.15 1.96 -9.12
N GLU A 52 15.02 1.69 -10.07
CA GLU A 52 15.69 2.72 -10.87
C GLU A 52 14.69 3.63 -11.58
N ASP A 53 13.60 3.04 -12.08
CA ASP A 53 12.60 3.72 -12.90
C ASP A 53 11.22 3.81 -12.26
N SER A 54 11.08 3.41 -10.99
CA SER A 54 9.78 3.44 -10.32
C SER A 54 9.90 3.63 -8.81
N PHE A 55 8.86 4.23 -8.25
CA PHE A 55 8.70 4.42 -6.82
C PHE A 55 7.25 4.08 -6.50
N ARG A 56 7.03 2.98 -5.79
CA ARG A 56 5.69 2.50 -5.51
C ARG A 56 5.49 2.30 -4.01
N LEU A 57 4.28 2.61 -3.54
CA LEU A 57 3.87 2.37 -2.17
C LEU A 57 2.79 1.31 -2.16
N PHE A 58 2.93 0.33 -1.27
CA PHE A 58 1.94 -0.72 -1.05
C PHE A 58 1.44 -0.62 0.38
N GLY A 59 0.13 -0.67 0.57
CA GLY A 59 -0.49 -0.43 1.87
C GLY A 59 -1.24 -1.64 2.42
N PHE A 60 -1.13 -1.82 3.73
CA PHE A 60 -1.72 -2.94 4.45
C PHE A 60 -2.38 -2.46 5.73
N ASP A 61 -3.42 -3.18 6.17
CA ASP A 61 -4.20 -2.80 7.33
C ASP A 61 -3.49 -3.05 8.66
N SER A 62 -2.45 -3.89 8.65
CA SER A 62 -1.69 -4.20 9.86
C SER A 62 -0.21 -4.41 9.55
N GLN A 63 0.61 -4.28 10.60
CA GLN A 63 2.03 -4.57 10.49
C GLN A 63 2.28 -6.05 10.15
N ASN A 64 1.42 -6.95 10.63
CA ASN A 64 1.54 -8.37 10.32
C ASN A 64 1.37 -8.64 8.82
N GLU A 65 0.43 -7.98 8.18
CA GLU A 65 0.24 -8.11 6.73
C GLU A 65 1.44 -7.56 5.96
N LEU A 66 1.96 -6.41 6.39
CA LEU A 66 3.16 -5.85 5.78
C LEU A 66 4.33 -6.84 5.89
N ASN A 67 4.51 -7.45 7.06
CA ASN A 67 5.57 -8.43 7.29
C ASN A 67 5.41 -9.65 6.38
N LEU A 68 4.18 -10.12 6.21
CA LEU A 68 3.88 -11.24 5.31
C LEU A 68 4.21 -10.88 3.86
N PHE A 69 3.81 -9.69 3.43
CA PHE A 69 4.11 -9.20 2.08
C PHE A 69 5.63 -9.19 1.84
N GLU A 70 6.39 -8.67 2.79
CA GLU A 70 7.86 -8.64 2.68
C GLU A 70 8.45 -10.04 2.57
N LYS A 71 7.92 -11.00 3.35
CA LYS A 71 8.35 -12.40 3.26
C LYS A 71 8.06 -13.00 1.91
N LEU A 72 6.89 -12.72 1.35
CA LEU A 72 6.53 -13.21 0.02
C LEU A 72 7.46 -12.65 -1.05
N LEU A 73 7.84 -11.37 -0.94
CA LEU A 73 8.79 -10.76 -1.86
C LEU A 73 10.19 -11.40 -1.79
N SER A 74 10.55 -11.99 -0.66
CA SER A 74 11.84 -12.67 -0.52
C SER A 74 11.90 -14.00 -1.25
N VAL A 75 10.76 -14.54 -1.66
CA VAL A 75 10.69 -15.79 -2.43
C VAL A 75 11.10 -15.51 -3.87
N SER A 76 12.01 -16.34 -4.39
CA SER A 76 12.47 -16.21 -5.76
C SER A 76 11.29 -16.30 -6.75
N GLY A 77 11.23 -15.34 -7.68
CA GLY A 77 10.18 -15.30 -8.70
C GLY A 77 8.88 -14.63 -8.27
N VAL A 78 8.77 -14.18 -7.01
CA VAL A 78 7.59 -13.47 -6.53
C VAL A 78 7.84 -11.96 -6.54
N GLY A 79 7.15 -11.26 -7.41
CA GLY A 79 7.17 -9.80 -7.44
C GLY A 79 6.03 -9.18 -6.63
N PRO A 80 5.98 -7.83 -6.56
CA PRO A 80 4.96 -7.14 -5.76
C PRO A 80 3.53 -7.48 -6.16
N LYS A 81 3.24 -7.56 -7.46
CA LYS A 81 1.89 -7.89 -7.94
C LYS A 81 1.46 -9.28 -7.52
N SER A 82 2.37 -10.25 -7.65
CA SER A 82 2.09 -11.64 -7.23
C SER A 82 1.92 -11.74 -5.73
N ALA A 83 2.75 -11.04 -4.97
CA ALA A 83 2.66 -11.02 -3.51
C ALA A 83 1.33 -10.43 -3.03
N LEU A 84 0.86 -9.33 -3.65
CA LEU A 84 -0.45 -8.76 -3.35
C LEU A 84 -1.57 -9.76 -3.61
N ALA A 85 -1.49 -10.48 -4.72
CA ALA A 85 -2.52 -11.45 -5.10
C ALA A 85 -2.62 -12.61 -4.12
N LEU A 86 -1.57 -12.90 -3.37
CA LEU A 86 -1.55 -13.96 -2.37
C LEU A 86 -2.13 -13.54 -1.02
N LEU A 87 -2.36 -12.26 -0.83
CA LEU A 87 -3.00 -11.72 0.37
C LEU A 87 -4.54 -11.57 0.17
#